data_2d31f854bf5ed4ce1652120579493331
#
_entry.id   2d31f854bf5ed4ce1652120579493331
#
_cell.length_a   1.000
_cell.length_b   1.000
_cell.length_c   1.000
_cell.angle_alpha   90.00
_cell.angle_beta   90.00
_cell.angle_gamma   90.00
#
_symmetry.space_group_name_H-M   'P 1'
#
loop_
_entity.id
_entity.type
_entity.pdbx_description
1 polymer ?
#
loop_
_entity_poly.entity_id
_entity_poly.type
_entity_poly.pdbx_seq_one_letter_code
_entity_poly.pdbx_strand_id
1 'polypeptide(L)'
;MIKKLKIMYRDVLYISKITDTRNKKIRILLTVVLSNFVAAVDIGLILIFSAVITNEFQSDNMLSFIVDIFLKYRFLIPFLVVARFVFVYIQSINLKMLELEIGRKLKKRLLEEVFSKSNYSISDAYFYVNELTGHVTFFYQHLTGFINSIIQVAIYSYYLIDSDSTTLIYFLGGILVLYFPLQSIIVKSRKYTDKAYWVSLNVSEEIAKVVENMYLIKILKKDKEEIRNFESILEERDRYGIRTVIWGSLSGYLPTFLTMFVLAILISFSNVVKTLTIDFIGVTLRLFQQLGAISAAINNLLNSQIHIKHFNDIDRNRVIDNKENYEILESEKVDFSVNFENITFKYFNSETPIFENLTFKIPLNEHTLIT
;
A
#
# COMPACT_ATOMS: atom_id res chain seq x y z
N MET A 1 -11.20 16.58 -9.49
CA MET A 1 -9.85 16.07 -9.16
C MET A 1 -9.28 16.71 -7.90
N ILE A 2 -9.20 18.03 -7.81
CA ILE A 2 -8.64 18.80 -6.65
C ILE A 2 -9.32 18.45 -5.31
N LYS A 3 -10.66 18.32 -5.27
CA LYS A 3 -11.40 17.97 -4.05
C LYS A 3 -11.02 16.57 -3.53
N LYS A 4 -10.79 15.59 -4.44
CA LYS A 4 -10.37 14.23 -4.07
C LYS A 4 -8.93 14.22 -3.52
N LEU A 5 -8.01 14.98 -4.12
CA LEU A 5 -6.64 15.14 -3.63
C LEU A 5 -6.59 15.80 -2.25
N LYS A 6 -7.43 16.80 -1.99
CA LYS A 6 -7.52 17.46 -0.68
C LYS A 6 -8.03 16.49 0.41
N ILE A 7 -8.98 15.63 0.08
CA ILE A 7 -9.47 14.59 1.01
C ILE A 7 -8.36 13.59 1.28
N MET A 8 -7.69 13.09 0.24
CA MET A 8 -6.58 12.14 0.36
C MET A 8 -5.44 12.73 1.23
N TYR A 9 -5.05 13.99 1.00
CA TYR A 9 -4.05 14.67 1.80
C TYR A 9 -4.44 14.76 3.28
N ARG A 10 -5.70 15.11 3.57
CA ARG A 10 -6.22 15.16 4.94
C ARG A 10 -6.18 13.80 5.62
N ASP A 11 -6.58 12.73 4.90
CA ASP A 11 -6.61 11.38 5.42
C ASP A 11 -5.18 10.85 5.67
N VAL A 12 -4.23 11.19 4.81
CA VAL A 12 -2.80 10.89 5.00
C VAL A 12 -2.22 11.61 6.21
N LEU A 13 -2.52 12.90 6.39
CA LEU A 13 -2.10 13.66 7.56
C LEU A 13 -2.65 13.07 8.85
N TYR A 14 -3.92 12.66 8.84
CA TYR A 14 -4.57 12.03 9.97
C TYR A 14 -3.86 10.73 10.38
N ILE A 15 -3.64 9.81 9.42
CA ILE A 15 -2.88 8.58 9.67
C ILE A 15 -1.45 8.89 10.11
N SER A 16 -0.80 9.87 9.52
CA SER A 16 0.55 10.27 9.93
C SER A 16 0.60 10.73 11.38
N LYS A 17 -0.44 11.39 11.88
CA LYS A 17 -0.56 11.81 13.29
C LYS A 17 -0.79 10.61 14.22
N ILE A 18 -1.67 9.69 13.82
CA ILE A 18 -1.97 8.47 14.60
C ILE A 18 -0.76 7.54 14.68
N THR A 19 -0.04 7.38 13.58
CA THR A 19 1.16 6.53 13.49
C THR A 19 2.42 7.26 13.91
N ASP A 20 2.41 8.03 14.99
CA ASP A 20 3.56 8.79 15.48
C ASP A 20 4.75 7.87 15.78
N THR A 21 5.45 7.48 14.71
CA THR A 21 6.60 6.60 14.74
C THR A 21 7.85 7.44 14.89
N ARG A 22 8.66 7.13 15.91
CA ARG A 22 9.94 7.80 16.12
C ARG A 22 10.80 7.68 14.87
N ASN A 23 11.38 8.80 14.43
CA ASN A 23 12.24 8.88 13.26
C ASN A 23 11.59 8.50 11.91
N LYS A 24 10.25 8.41 11.82
CA LYS A 24 9.55 8.09 10.57
C LYS A 24 10.02 8.95 9.40
N LYS A 25 10.06 10.27 9.60
CA LYS A 25 10.50 11.22 8.56
C LYS A 25 11.95 10.98 8.14
N ILE A 26 12.84 10.71 9.11
CA ILE A 26 14.25 10.44 8.85
C ILE A 26 14.41 9.14 8.07
N ARG A 27 13.66 8.08 8.40
CA ARG A 27 13.69 6.81 7.68
C ARG A 27 13.19 6.94 6.24
N ILE A 28 12.11 7.70 6.01
CA ILE A 28 11.62 7.99 4.66
C ILE A 28 12.68 8.77 3.88
N LEU A 29 13.23 9.83 4.47
CA LEU A 29 14.29 10.62 3.85
C LEU A 29 15.52 9.78 3.51
N LEU A 30 15.98 8.93 4.44
CA LEU A 30 17.10 8.01 4.21
C LEU A 30 16.82 7.07 3.02
N THR A 31 15.62 6.50 2.97
CA THR A 31 15.24 5.62 1.85
C THR A 31 15.23 6.38 0.52
N VAL A 32 14.75 7.62 0.51
CA VAL A 32 14.73 8.48 -0.68
C VAL A 32 16.17 8.82 -1.12
N VAL A 33 17.03 9.22 -0.20
CA VAL A 33 18.43 9.55 -0.50
C VAL A 33 19.19 8.34 -1.05
N LEU A 34 19.07 7.18 -0.39
CA LEU A 34 19.71 5.93 -0.85
C LEU A 34 19.20 5.51 -2.24
N SER A 35 17.89 5.61 -2.49
CA SER A 35 17.30 5.26 -3.78
C SER A 35 17.81 6.15 -4.92
N ASN A 36 17.94 7.45 -4.66
CA ASN A 36 18.44 8.39 -5.68
C ASN A 36 19.95 8.25 -5.90
N PHE A 37 20.70 7.90 -4.86
CA PHE A 37 22.10 7.53 -5.01
C PHE A 37 22.26 6.27 -5.89
N VAL A 38 21.42 5.26 -5.67
CA VAL A 38 21.41 4.04 -6.54
C VAL A 38 21.09 4.41 -7.99
N ALA A 39 20.13 5.35 -8.23
CA ALA A 39 19.83 5.80 -9.59
C ALA A 39 21.03 6.49 -10.26
N ALA A 40 21.76 7.33 -9.53
CA ALA A 40 22.98 7.96 -10.04
C ALA A 40 24.07 6.91 -10.37
N VAL A 41 24.24 5.90 -9.52
CA VAL A 41 25.15 4.77 -9.79
C VAL A 41 24.70 3.97 -11.02
N ASP A 42 23.39 3.76 -11.21
CA ASP A 42 22.87 3.07 -12.39
C ASP A 42 23.20 3.82 -13.70
N ILE A 43 23.05 5.16 -13.71
CA ILE A 43 23.48 5.98 -14.87
C ILE A 43 24.98 5.83 -15.09
N GLY A 44 25.77 5.95 -14.02
CA GLY A 44 27.23 5.78 -14.10
C GLY A 44 27.64 4.44 -14.68
N LEU A 45 27.02 3.34 -14.25
CA LEU A 45 27.27 2.00 -14.80
C LEU A 45 26.89 1.90 -16.29
N ILE A 46 25.73 2.47 -16.69
CA ILE A 46 25.31 2.48 -18.11
C ILE A 46 26.35 3.22 -18.95
N LEU A 47 26.82 4.39 -18.50
CA LEU A 47 27.84 5.17 -19.19
C LEU A 47 29.18 4.43 -19.30
N ILE A 48 29.64 3.82 -18.20
CA ILE A 48 30.88 3.04 -18.19
C ILE A 48 30.79 1.86 -19.16
N PHE A 49 29.66 1.13 -19.16
CA PHE A 49 29.49 0.01 -20.10
C PHE A 49 29.39 0.48 -21.55
N SER A 50 28.70 1.59 -21.82
CA SER A 50 28.63 2.20 -23.15
C SER A 50 30.04 2.55 -23.63
N ALA A 51 30.83 3.26 -22.83
CA ALA A 51 32.19 3.67 -23.16
C ALA A 51 33.12 2.48 -23.38
N VAL A 52 32.97 1.39 -22.61
CA VAL A 52 33.76 0.18 -22.79
C VAL A 52 33.42 -0.56 -24.11
N ILE A 53 32.14 -0.57 -24.49
CA ILE A 53 31.65 -1.27 -25.69
C ILE A 53 32.02 -0.50 -26.97
N THR A 54 31.79 0.84 -26.95
CA THR A 54 32.01 1.67 -28.14
C THR A 54 33.48 2.07 -28.36
N ASN A 55 34.31 1.90 -27.33
CA ASN A 55 35.70 2.44 -27.27
C ASN A 55 35.76 3.97 -27.52
N GLU A 56 34.65 4.66 -27.53
CA GLU A 56 34.51 6.10 -27.70
C GLU A 56 33.72 6.65 -26.56
N PHE A 57 34.23 7.70 -25.89
CA PHE A 57 33.52 8.46 -24.91
C PHE A 57 33.34 9.89 -25.43
N GLN A 58 32.19 10.21 -25.95
CA GLN A 58 31.89 11.51 -26.61
C GLN A 58 31.05 12.46 -25.75
N SER A 59 30.97 12.34 -24.45
CA SER A 59 30.18 13.30 -23.68
C SER A 59 31.07 14.29 -22.93
N ASP A 60 30.93 15.59 -23.25
CA ASP A 60 31.46 16.70 -22.49
C ASP A 60 30.69 16.95 -21.17
N ASN A 61 29.97 15.96 -20.67
CA ASN A 61 29.07 16.07 -19.55
C ASN A 61 29.83 16.03 -18.21
N MET A 62 29.21 16.64 -17.16
CA MET A 62 29.74 16.64 -15.80
C MET A 62 30.10 15.24 -15.25
N LEU A 63 29.51 14.16 -15.81
CA LEU A 63 29.78 12.77 -15.45
C LEU A 63 31.01 12.19 -16.16
N SER A 64 31.55 12.85 -17.18
CA SER A 64 32.73 12.38 -17.94
C SER A 64 33.93 12.13 -17.03
N PHE A 65 34.19 13.02 -16.10
CA PHE A 65 35.29 12.87 -15.13
C PHE A 65 35.18 11.58 -14.30
N ILE A 66 33.94 11.25 -13.88
CA ILE A 66 33.70 10.01 -13.10
C ILE A 66 33.94 8.78 -13.97
N VAL A 67 33.43 8.79 -15.20
CA VAL A 67 33.61 7.70 -16.16
C VAL A 67 35.08 7.48 -16.48
N ASP A 68 35.87 8.52 -16.70
CA ASP A 68 37.30 8.46 -16.97
C ASP A 68 38.07 7.79 -15.82
N ILE A 69 37.72 8.09 -14.57
CA ILE A 69 38.34 7.40 -13.42
C ILE A 69 38.07 5.91 -13.46
N PHE A 70 36.85 5.47 -13.75
CA PHE A 70 36.50 4.06 -13.81
C PHE A 70 37.07 3.36 -15.05
N LEU A 71 37.20 4.06 -16.16
CA LEU A 71 37.90 3.51 -17.36
C LEU A 71 39.37 3.33 -17.09
N LYS A 72 40.03 4.26 -16.37
CA LYS A 72 41.43 4.17 -15.99
C LYS A 72 41.65 3.08 -14.95
N TYR A 73 40.75 2.92 -13.99
CA TYR A 73 40.86 1.93 -12.92
C TYR A 73 39.73 0.90 -13.01
N ARG A 74 39.75 0.07 -14.06
CA ARG A 74 38.64 -0.91 -14.35
C ARG A 74 38.31 -1.85 -13.20
N PHE A 75 39.27 -2.13 -12.30
CA PHE A 75 39.05 -2.95 -11.12
C PHE A 75 38.05 -2.34 -10.11
N LEU A 76 37.75 -1.04 -10.21
CA LEU A 76 36.76 -0.38 -9.35
C LEU A 76 35.32 -0.67 -9.78
N ILE A 77 35.05 -1.10 -11.01
CA ILE A 77 33.71 -1.37 -11.53
C ILE A 77 32.99 -2.45 -10.69
N PRO A 78 33.57 -3.60 -10.37
CA PRO A 78 32.96 -4.59 -9.49
C PRO A 78 32.61 -4.03 -8.10
N PHE A 79 33.44 -3.15 -7.53
CA PHE A 79 33.19 -2.51 -6.25
C PHE A 79 31.98 -1.57 -6.32
N LEU A 80 31.80 -0.85 -7.42
CA LEU A 80 30.63 -0.01 -7.66
C LEU A 80 29.34 -0.84 -7.70
N VAL A 81 29.38 -2.00 -8.36
CA VAL A 81 28.24 -2.95 -8.40
C VAL A 81 27.91 -3.49 -7.01
N VAL A 82 28.95 -3.87 -6.23
CA VAL A 82 28.76 -4.33 -4.84
C VAL A 82 28.18 -3.21 -3.97
N ALA A 83 28.71 -1.99 -4.08
CA ALA A 83 28.19 -0.82 -3.34
C ALA A 83 26.72 -0.58 -3.66
N ARG A 84 26.36 -0.61 -4.96
CA ARG A 84 24.95 -0.51 -5.41
C ARG A 84 24.07 -1.57 -4.72
N PHE A 85 24.50 -2.82 -4.70
CA PHE A 85 23.76 -3.90 -4.06
C PHE A 85 23.56 -3.64 -2.56
N VAL A 86 24.62 -3.22 -1.85
CA VAL A 86 24.55 -2.90 -0.42
C VAL A 86 23.57 -1.76 -0.15
N PHE A 87 23.57 -0.69 -0.95
CA PHE A 87 22.62 0.42 -0.79
C PHE A 87 21.18 -0.01 -1.03
N VAL A 88 20.89 -0.81 -2.06
CA VAL A 88 19.56 -1.36 -2.32
C VAL A 88 19.11 -2.25 -1.14
N TYR A 89 20.00 -3.05 -0.60
CA TYR A 89 19.71 -3.93 0.54
C TYR A 89 19.38 -3.14 1.81
N ILE A 90 20.20 -2.14 2.15
CA ILE A 90 19.96 -1.25 3.31
C ILE A 90 18.61 -0.49 3.16
N GLN A 91 18.34 0.00 1.95
CA GLN A 91 17.06 0.66 1.64
C GLN A 91 15.88 -0.26 1.88
N SER A 92 15.93 -1.49 1.42
CA SER A 92 14.87 -2.48 1.57
C SER A 92 14.61 -2.81 3.04
N ILE A 93 15.66 -3.04 3.83
CA ILE A 93 15.56 -3.29 5.28
C ILE A 93 14.94 -2.09 6.00
N ASN A 94 15.44 -0.88 5.71
CA ASN A 94 14.93 0.34 6.37
C ASN A 94 13.44 0.54 6.11
N LEU A 95 13.00 0.29 4.87
CA LEU A 95 11.59 0.40 4.50
C LEU A 95 10.73 -0.67 5.20
N LYS A 96 11.22 -1.91 5.29
CA LYS A 96 10.52 -2.99 5.99
C LYS A 96 10.41 -2.76 7.49
N MET A 97 11.46 -2.24 8.11
CA MET A 97 11.44 -1.85 9.52
C MET A 97 10.39 -0.75 9.79
N LEU A 98 10.29 0.24 8.88
CA LEU A 98 9.28 1.29 8.98
C LEU A 98 7.86 0.72 8.90
N GLU A 99 7.61 -0.17 7.94
CA GLU A 99 6.32 -0.86 7.76
C GLU A 99 5.90 -1.62 9.02
N LEU A 100 6.81 -2.43 9.57
CA LEU A 100 6.54 -3.23 10.79
C LEU A 100 6.26 -2.35 12.02
N GLU A 101 6.99 -1.25 12.18
CA GLU A 101 6.78 -0.34 13.31
C GLU A 101 5.43 0.38 13.23
N ILE A 102 5.05 0.85 12.03
CA ILE A 102 3.74 1.45 11.78
C ILE A 102 2.63 0.44 12.05
N GLY A 103 2.74 -0.77 11.51
CA GLY A 103 1.76 -1.84 11.70
C GLY A 103 1.55 -2.19 13.17
N ARG A 104 2.64 -2.31 13.94
CA ARG A 104 2.56 -2.56 15.39
C ARG A 104 1.80 -1.45 16.13
N LYS A 105 2.07 -0.18 15.83
CA LYS A 105 1.38 0.95 16.48
C LYS A 105 -0.10 1.02 16.12
N LEU A 106 -0.44 0.77 14.86
CA LEU A 106 -1.83 0.73 14.41
C LEU A 106 -2.60 -0.42 15.06
N LYS A 107 -2.02 -1.63 15.07
CA LYS A 107 -2.66 -2.79 15.73
C LYS A 107 -2.93 -2.53 17.21
N LYS A 108 -1.93 -1.99 17.93
CA LYS A 108 -2.10 -1.62 19.33
C LYS A 108 -3.25 -0.63 19.51
N ARG A 109 -3.28 0.44 18.71
CA ARG A 109 -4.32 1.47 18.81
C ARG A 109 -5.71 0.92 18.51
N LEU A 110 -5.85 0.11 17.45
CA LEU A 110 -7.13 -0.49 17.10
C LEU A 110 -7.61 -1.47 18.18
N LEU A 111 -6.70 -2.24 18.78
CA LEU A 111 -7.05 -3.12 19.89
C LEU A 111 -7.53 -2.32 21.13
N GLU A 112 -6.82 -1.23 21.47
CA GLU A 112 -7.25 -0.32 22.54
C GLU A 112 -8.65 0.27 22.25
N GLU A 113 -8.96 0.54 21.00
CA GLU A 113 -10.28 1.02 20.58
C GLU A 113 -11.36 -0.05 20.70
N VAL A 114 -11.09 -1.28 20.26
CA VAL A 114 -11.99 -2.41 20.44
C VAL A 114 -12.35 -2.59 21.92
N PHE A 115 -11.36 -2.53 22.82
CA PHE A 115 -11.62 -2.63 24.27
C PHE A 115 -12.40 -1.43 24.82
N SER A 116 -12.16 -0.22 24.33
CA SER A 116 -12.81 0.97 24.86
C SER A 116 -14.29 1.06 24.48
N LYS A 117 -14.68 0.54 23.32
CA LYS A 117 -16.06 0.60 22.81
C LYS A 117 -16.91 -0.60 23.22
N SER A 118 -16.30 -1.77 23.43
CA SER A 118 -16.95 -3.04 23.82
C SER A 118 -18.15 -3.47 22.95
N ASN A 119 -18.36 -2.84 21.78
CA ASN A 119 -19.49 -3.09 20.89
C ASN A 119 -19.09 -3.64 19.51
N TYR A 120 -17.85 -4.13 19.39
CA TYR A 120 -17.40 -4.82 18.17
C TYR A 120 -17.80 -6.29 18.21
N SER A 121 -18.22 -6.82 17.06
CA SER A 121 -18.27 -8.26 16.88
C SER A 121 -16.84 -8.83 16.83
N ILE A 122 -16.67 -10.11 17.14
CA ILE A 122 -15.36 -10.77 17.08
C ILE A 122 -14.77 -10.69 15.66
N SER A 123 -15.62 -10.87 14.64
CA SER A 123 -15.22 -10.77 13.23
C SER A 123 -14.73 -9.38 12.85
N ASP A 124 -15.48 -8.34 13.23
CA ASP A 124 -15.10 -6.95 12.98
C ASP A 124 -13.77 -6.62 13.65
N ALA A 125 -13.61 -6.98 14.93
CA ALA A 125 -12.39 -6.74 15.67
C ALA A 125 -11.18 -7.42 15.02
N TYR A 126 -11.34 -8.67 14.60
CA TYR A 126 -10.27 -9.40 13.90
C TYR A 126 -9.92 -8.76 12.55
N PHE A 127 -10.93 -8.40 11.76
CA PHE A 127 -10.73 -7.74 10.47
C PHE A 127 -10.01 -6.40 10.61
N TYR A 128 -10.43 -5.54 11.54
CA TYR A 128 -9.84 -4.23 11.74
C TYR A 128 -8.40 -4.31 12.26
N VAL A 129 -8.13 -5.19 13.22
CA VAL A 129 -6.79 -5.31 13.80
C VAL A 129 -5.79 -5.97 12.85
N ASN A 130 -6.20 -6.97 12.07
CA ASN A 130 -5.28 -7.71 11.20
C ASN A 130 -5.29 -7.23 9.75
N GLU A 131 -6.45 -7.29 9.08
CA GLU A 131 -6.55 -7.03 7.64
C GLU A 131 -6.40 -5.53 7.32
N LEU A 132 -7.20 -4.69 7.96
CA LEU A 132 -7.21 -3.25 7.69
C LEU A 132 -5.84 -2.61 8.00
N THR A 133 -5.20 -3.02 9.10
CA THR A 133 -3.88 -2.51 9.46
C THR A 133 -2.82 -2.84 8.41
N GLY A 134 -2.84 -4.05 7.85
CA GLY A 134 -1.92 -4.46 6.79
C GLY A 134 -2.01 -3.52 5.58
N HIS A 135 -3.22 -3.24 5.12
CA HIS A 135 -3.44 -2.35 3.98
C HIS A 135 -2.99 -0.91 4.24
N VAL A 136 -3.20 -0.40 5.46
CA VAL A 136 -2.74 0.95 5.83
C VAL A 136 -1.22 1.05 5.88
N THR A 137 -0.52 0.00 6.33
CA THR A 137 0.96 0.01 6.37
C THR A 137 1.58 0.04 4.99
N PHE A 138 1.01 -0.66 4.01
CA PHE A 138 1.45 -0.63 2.62
C PHE A 138 1.38 0.77 1.99
N PHE A 139 0.49 1.64 2.47
CA PHE A 139 0.42 3.01 1.99
C PHE A 139 1.76 3.74 2.10
N TYR A 140 2.48 3.62 3.23
CA TYR A 140 3.77 4.29 3.42
C TYR A 140 4.86 3.74 2.49
N GLN A 141 4.82 2.44 2.20
CA GLN A 141 5.71 1.82 1.22
C GLN A 141 5.48 2.40 -0.18
N HIS A 142 4.22 2.47 -0.60
CA HIS A 142 3.86 3.02 -1.91
C HIS A 142 4.12 4.52 -2.02
N LEU A 143 3.91 5.28 -0.93
CA LEU A 143 4.24 6.71 -0.88
C LEU A 143 5.75 6.94 -1.05
N THR A 144 6.57 6.17 -0.35
CA THR A 144 8.03 6.25 -0.48
C THR A 144 8.47 5.88 -1.88
N GLY A 145 7.92 4.79 -2.46
CA GLY A 145 8.17 4.39 -3.84
C GLY A 145 7.76 5.47 -4.85
N PHE A 146 6.62 6.11 -4.66
CA PHE A 146 6.15 7.21 -5.50
C PHE A 146 7.12 8.41 -5.49
N ILE A 147 7.55 8.86 -4.29
CA ILE A 147 8.52 9.95 -4.15
C ILE A 147 9.83 9.58 -4.83
N ASN A 148 10.35 8.37 -4.60
CA ASN A 148 11.57 7.90 -5.22
C ASN A 148 11.48 7.94 -6.75
N SER A 149 10.41 7.39 -7.31
CA SER A 149 10.24 7.32 -8.76
C SER A 149 10.11 8.70 -9.41
N ILE A 150 9.47 9.67 -8.74
CA ILE A 150 9.41 11.06 -9.24
C ILE A 150 10.81 11.66 -9.35
N ILE A 151 11.63 11.52 -8.30
CA ILE A 151 12.98 12.08 -8.28
C ILE A 151 13.86 11.38 -9.32
N GLN A 152 13.74 10.05 -9.44
CA GLN A 152 14.48 9.30 -10.45
C GLN A 152 14.08 9.70 -11.88
N VAL A 153 12.79 9.90 -12.14
CA VAL A 153 12.33 10.44 -13.44
C VAL A 153 12.95 11.81 -13.70
N ALA A 154 13.03 12.69 -12.69
CA ALA A 154 13.66 13.98 -12.85
C ALA A 154 15.17 13.85 -13.19
N ILE A 155 15.90 12.95 -12.50
CA ILE A 155 17.32 12.68 -12.74
C ILE A 155 17.55 12.12 -14.16
N TYR A 156 16.78 11.12 -14.57
CA TYR A 156 16.91 10.52 -15.91
C TYR A 156 16.50 11.51 -17.02
N SER A 157 15.43 12.29 -16.79
CA SER A 157 15.03 13.33 -17.75
C SER A 157 16.08 14.42 -17.91
N TYR A 158 16.71 14.86 -16.80
CA TYR A 158 17.77 15.84 -16.86
C TYR A 158 18.94 15.34 -17.72
N TYR A 159 19.39 14.09 -17.52
CA TYR A 159 20.43 13.48 -18.32
C TYR A 159 20.06 13.42 -19.82
N LEU A 160 18.83 13.00 -20.13
CA LEU A 160 18.38 12.88 -21.52
C LEU A 160 18.21 14.25 -22.24
N ILE A 161 17.82 15.30 -21.50
CA ILE A 161 17.75 16.68 -22.04
C ILE A 161 19.13 17.16 -22.44
N ASP A 162 20.14 16.87 -21.59
CA ASP A 162 21.52 17.27 -21.84
C ASP A 162 22.13 16.48 -23.02
N SER A 163 21.73 15.24 -23.20
CA SER A 163 22.21 14.35 -24.29
C SER A 163 21.53 14.63 -25.64
N ASP A 164 20.20 14.56 -25.72
CA ASP A 164 19.41 14.85 -26.93
C ASP A 164 17.97 15.30 -26.57
N SER A 165 17.79 16.61 -26.52
CA SER A 165 16.49 17.22 -26.17
C SER A 165 15.40 16.97 -27.19
N THR A 166 15.73 16.82 -28.47
CA THR A 166 14.76 16.64 -29.54
C THR A 166 14.08 15.28 -29.45
N THR A 167 14.85 14.23 -29.27
CA THR A 167 14.36 12.86 -29.11
C THR A 167 13.52 12.74 -27.82
N LEU A 168 13.94 13.40 -26.73
CA LEU A 168 13.15 13.41 -25.51
C LEU A 168 11.75 14.00 -25.69
N ILE A 169 11.57 15.08 -26.49
CA ILE A 169 10.27 15.69 -26.76
C ILE A 169 9.33 14.67 -27.42
N TYR A 170 9.80 13.87 -28.36
CA TYR A 170 8.99 12.83 -28.99
C TYR A 170 8.55 11.76 -27.96
N PHE A 171 9.43 11.37 -27.04
CA PHE A 171 9.09 10.45 -25.98
C PHE A 171 8.07 11.03 -24.98
N LEU A 172 8.21 12.31 -24.60
CA LEU A 172 7.22 12.99 -23.75
C LEU A 172 5.86 13.08 -24.40
N GLY A 173 5.81 13.32 -25.72
CA GLY A 173 4.56 13.25 -26.49
C GLY A 173 3.88 11.87 -26.39
N GLY A 174 4.67 10.80 -26.45
CA GLY A 174 4.18 9.43 -26.26
C GLY A 174 3.58 9.20 -24.85
N ILE A 175 4.16 9.79 -23.80
CA ILE A 175 3.63 9.71 -22.42
C ILE A 175 2.24 10.32 -22.33
N LEU A 176 1.99 11.45 -22.97
CA LEU A 176 0.67 12.09 -22.99
C LEU A 176 -0.40 11.18 -23.59
N VAL A 177 -0.06 10.46 -24.66
CA VAL A 177 -0.96 9.47 -25.28
C VAL A 177 -1.27 8.31 -24.31
N LEU A 178 -0.30 7.90 -23.49
CA LEU A 178 -0.47 6.84 -22.50
C LEU A 178 -1.36 7.22 -21.32
N TYR A 179 -1.53 8.50 -21.03
CA TYR A 179 -2.32 8.97 -19.91
C TYR A 179 -3.78 8.46 -19.94
N PHE A 180 -4.42 8.47 -21.08
CA PHE A 180 -5.83 8.05 -21.22
C PHE A 180 -6.06 6.56 -20.89
N PRO A 181 -5.31 5.59 -21.49
CA PRO A 181 -5.49 4.18 -21.14
C PRO A 181 -5.12 3.90 -19.68
N LEU A 182 -4.07 4.53 -19.14
CA LEU A 182 -3.68 4.37 -17.75
C LEU A 182 -4.75 4.83 -16.76
N GLN A 183 -5.41 5.96 -17.02
CA GLN A 183 -6.50 6.44 -16.19
C GLN A 183 -7.67 5.44 -16.15
N SER A 184 -8.05 4.87 -17.29
CA SER A 184 -9.11 3.86 -17.36
C SER A 184 -8.76 2.59 -16.57
N ILE A 185 -7.51 2.15 -16.67
CA ILE A 185 -6.98 0.99 -15.92
C ILE A 185 -7.03 1.23 -14.41
N ILE A 186 -6.56 2.39 -13.94
CA ILE A 186 -6.55 2.76 -12.53
C ILE A 186 -7.99 2.81 -11.96
N VAL A 187 -8.94 3.38 -12.70
CA VAL A 187 -10.36 3.43 -12.28
C VAL A 187 -10.94 2.03 -12.12
N LYS A 188 -10.64 1.11 -13.07
CA LYS A 188 -11.09 -0.29 -12.99
C LYS A 188 -10.44 -1.02 -11.81
N SER A 189 -9.13 -0.88 -11.61
CA SER A 189 -8.42 -1.46 -10.46
C SER A 189 -9.08 -1.05 -9.16
N ARG A 190 -9.31 0.25 -8.97
CA ARG A 190 -9.94 0.79 -7.75
C ARG A 190 -11.34 0.22 -7.50
N LYS A 191 -12.16 0.05 -8.55
CA LYS A 191 -13.49 -0.55 -8.41
C LYS A 191 -13.43 -2.00 -7.91
N TYR A 192 -12.46 -2.78 -8.37
CA TYR A 192 -12.29 -4.15 -7.92
C TYR A 192 -11.70 -4.23 -6.51
N THR A 193 -10.80 -3.32 -6.15
CA THR A 193 -10.26 -3.23 -4.77
C THR A 193 -11.36 -2.93 -3.77
N ASP A 194 -12.28 -2.00 -4.09
CA ASP A 194 -13.41 -1.69 -3.22
C ASP A 194 -14.33 -2.92 -3.00
N LYS A 195 -14.61 -3.65 -4.08
CA LYS A 195 -15.37 -4.91 -3.97
C LYS A 195 -14.63 -5.97 -3.16
N ALA A 196 -13.33 -6.14 -3.39
CA ALA A 196 -12.50 -7.09 -2.66
C ALA A 196 -12.49 -6.78 -1.14
N TYR A 197 -12.50 -5.49 -0.76
CA TYR A 197 -12.59 -5.08 0.64
C TYR A 197 -13.88 -5.61 1.31
N TRP A 198 -15.04 -5.40 0.68
CA TRP A 198 -16.31 -5.83 1.26
C TRP A 198 -16.43 -7.36 1.33
N VAL A 199 -15.95 -8.07 0.32
CA VAL A 199 -15.95 -9.55 0.36
C VAL A 199 -14.96 -10.06 1.42
N SER A 200 -13.81 -9.41 1.63
CA SER A 200 -12.88 -9.78 2.72
C SER A 200 -13.50 -9.59 4.10
N LEU A 201 -14.34 -8.59 4.28
CA LEU A 201 -15.11 -8.41 5.52
C LEU A 201 -16.08 -9.59 5.72
N ASN A 202 -16.86 -9.95 4.69
CA ASN A 202 -17.77 -11.10 4.73
C ASN A 202 -17.04 -12.42 5.04
N VAL A 203 -15.82 -12.61 4.51
CA VAL A 203 -14.98 -13.79 4.85
C VAL A 203 -14.68 -13.82 6.34
N SER A 204 -14.34 -12.68 6.95
CA SER A 204 -14.06 -12.61 8.39
C SER A 204 -15.30 -12.88 9.24
N GLU A 205 -16.46 -12.39 8.81
CA GLU A 205 -17.75 -12.65 9.46
C GLU A 205 -18.12 -14.14 9.40
N GLU A 206 -17.94 -14.78 8.25
CA GLU A 206 -18.25 -16.20 8.10
C GLU A 206 -17.31 -17.10 8.90
N ILE A 207 -16.00 -16.75 8.97
CA ILE A 207 -15.06 -17.45 9.85
C ILE A 207 -15.52 -17.39 11.30
N ALA A 208 -15.87 -16.21 11.79
CA ALA A 208 -16.33 -16.04 13.17
C ALA A 208 -17.59 -16.87 13.44
N LYS A 209 -18.58 -16.79 12.55
CA LYS A 209 -19.83 -17.57 12.64
C LYS A 209 -19.57 -19.08 12.71
N VAL A 210 -18.70 -19.61 11.84
CA VAL A 210 -18.34 -21.04 11.83
C VAL A 210 -17.62 -21.43 13.11
N VAL A 211 -16.70 -20.60 13.61
CA VAL A 211 -15.94 -20.88 14.85
C VAL A 211 -16.87 -20.83 16.07
N GLU A 212 -17.73 -19.83 16.18
CA GLU A 212 -18.69 -19.68 17.28
C GLU A 212 -19.68 -20.86 17.33
N ASN A 213 -20.12 -21.35 16.17
CA ASN A 213 -21.10 -22.41 16.06
C ASN A 213 -20.48 -23.82 15.82
N MET A 214 -19.17 -23.97 15.97
CA MET A 214 -18.44 -25.20 15.60
C MET A 214 -19.01 -26.47 16.23
N TYR A 215 -19.41 -26.43 17.51
CA TYR A 215 -20.02 -27.59 18.18
C TYR A 215 -21.37 -27.94 17.61
N LEU A 216 -22.21 -26.95 17.32
CA LEU A 216 -23.53 -27.15 16.72
C LEU A 216 -23.41 -27.75 15.31
N ILE A 217 -22.50 -27.20 14.50
CA ILE A 217 -22.21 -27.69 13.14
C ILE A 217 -21.79 -29.15 13.16
N LYS A 218 -20.92 -29.56 14.11
CA LYS A 218 -20.47 -30.94 14.29
C LYS A 218 -21.58 -31.86 14.74
N ILE A 219 -22.41 -31.45 15.70
CA ILE A 219 -23.56 -32.24 16.17
C ILE A 219 -24.53 -32.48 15.03
N LEU A 220 -24.80 -31.46 14.22
CA LEU A 220 -25.72 -31.56 13.06
C LEU A 220 -25.08 -32.23 11.85
N LYS A 221 -23.78 -32.57 11.91
CA LYS A 221 -23.01 -33.18 10.79
C LYS A 221 -23.06 -32.35 9.51
N LYS A 222 -23.08 -30.99 9.64
CA LYS A 222 -23.17 -30.05 8.53
C LYS A 222 -21.80 -29.45 8.13
N ASP A 223 -20.71 -29.99 8.65
CA ASP A 223 -19.33 -29.53 8.38
C ASP A 223 -19.03 -29.42 6.88
N LYS A 224 -19.45 -30.37 6.07
CA LYS A 224 -19.23 -30.35 4.62
C LYS A 224 -20.05 -29.27 3.89
N GLU A 225 -21.23 -28.95 4.40
CA GLU A 225 -22.09 -27.90 3.84
C GLU A 225 -21.50 -26.53 4.13
N GLU A 226 -21.08 -26.28 5.37
CA GLU A 226 -20.45 -25.03 5.80
C GLU A 226 -19.11 -24.80 5.08
N ILE A 227 -18.27 -25.84 4.91
CA ILE A 227 -17.03 -25.72 4.14
C ILE A 227 -17.33 -25.32 2.69
N ARG A 228 -18.36 -25.88 2.05
CA ARG A 228 -18.74 -25.52 0.68
C ARG A 228 -19.25 -24.09 0.56
N ASN A 229 -20.04 -23.64 1.54
CA ASN A 229 -20.52 -22.25 1.60
C ASN A 229 -19.35 -21.28 1.74
N PHE A 230 -18.43 -21.59 2.64
CA PHE A 230 -17.22 -20.79 2.84
C PHE A 230 -16.31 -20.76 1.59
N GLU A 231 -16.15 -21.90 0.90
CA GLU A 231 -15.40 -21.97 -0.35
C GLU A 231 -15.97 -21.04 -1.42
N SER A 232 -17.29 -20.94 -1.54
CA SER A 232 -17.92 -20.03 -2.50
C SER A 232 -17.62 -18.56 -2.23
N ILE A 233 -17.54 -18.16 -0.95
CA ILE A 233 -17.18 -16.79 -0.54
C ILE A 233 -15.70 -16.53 -0.81
N LEU A 234 -14.83 -17.50 -0.56
CA LEU A 234 -13.40 -17.41 -0.90
C LEU A 234 -13.18 -17.26 -2.41
N GLU A 235 -13.90 -18.04 -3.23
CA GLU A 235 -13.84 -17.91 -4.69
C GLU A 235 -14.26 -16.52 -5.17
N GLU A 236 -15.29 -15.94 -4.54
CA GLU A 236 -15.70 -14.57 -4.85
C GLU A 236 -14.62 -13.55 -4.49
N ARG A 237 -14.02 -13.66 -3.28
CA ARG A 237 -12.88 -12.83 -2.85
C ARG A 237 -11.73 -12.93 -3.84
N ASP A 238 -11.34 -14.13 -4.19
CA ASP A 238 -10.21 -14.38 -5.08
C ASP A 238 -10.48 -13.85 -6.50
N ARG A 239 -11.71 -13.94 -6.99
CA ARG A 239 -12.13 -13.36 -8.27
C ARG A 239 -11.92 -11.84 -8.31
N TYR A 240 -12.29 -11.11 -7.25
CA TYR A 240 -12.06 -9.66 -7.18
C TYR A 240 -10.59 -9.35 -6.91
N GLY A 241 -9.91 -10.13 -6.07
CA GLY A 241 -8.48 -10.01 -5.81
C GLY A 241 -7.64 -10.15 -7.08
N ILE A 242 -7.87 -11.21 -7.86
CA ILE A 242 -7.20 -11.44 -9.15
C ILE A 242 -7.45 -10.28 -10.12
N ARG A 243 -8.69 -9.78 -10.22
CA ARG A 243 -8.99 -8.64 -11.08
C ARG A 243 -8.28 -7.36 -10.64
N THR A 244 -8.13 -7.13 -9.34
CA THR A 244 -7.35 -6.02 -8.80
C THR A 244 -5.88 -6.14 -9.21
N VAL A 245 -5.30 -7.35 -9.10
CA VAL A 245 -3.92 -7.62 -9.51
C VAL A 245 -3.73 -7.44 -11.02
N ILE A 246 -4.64 -7.98 -11.85
CA ILE A 246 -4.55 -7.84 -13.32
C ILE A 246 -4.53 -6.38 -13.73
N TRP A 247 -5.50 -5.57 -13.28
CA TRP A 247 -5.56 -4.16 -13.65
C TRP A 247 -4.45 -3.33 -13.00
N GLY A 248 -4.05 -3.67 -11.77
CA GLY A 248 -2.94 -3.01 -11.08
C GLY A 248 -1.59 -3.28 -11.76
N SER A 249 -1.28 -4.53 -12.10
CA SER A 249 -0.06 -4.91 -12.80
C SER A 249 0.00 -4.31 -14.20
N LEU A 250 -1.13 -4.29 -14.92
CA LEU A 250 -1.19 -3.68 -16.24
C LEU A 250 -0.83 -2.18 -16.19
N SER A 251 -1.23 -1.46 -15.13
CA SER A 251 -0.87 -0.05 -14.96
C SER A 251 0.63 0.19 -14.82
N GLY A 252 1.36 -0.77 -14.21
CA GLY A 252 2.81 -0.71 -14.03
C GLY A 252 3.61 -1.13 -15.25
N TYR A 253 3.17 -2.19 -15.95
CA TYR A 253 3.92 -2.76 -17.07
C TYR A 253 3.66 -2.07 -18.42
N LEU A 254 2.47 -1.48 -18.61
CA LEU A 254 2.09 -0.86 -19.88
C LEU A 254 3.06 0.23 -20.35
N PRO A 255 3.53 1.18 -19.52
CA PRO A 255 4.51 2.18 -19.95
C PRO A 255 5.80 1.56 -20.47
N THR A 256 6.35 0.58 -19.75
CA THR A 256 7.59 -0.10 -20.16
C THR A 256 7.41 -0.90 -21.45
N PHE A 257 6.30 -1.63 -21.57
CA PHE A 257 5.97 -2.36 -22.80
C PHE A 257 5.89 -1.44 -24.00
N LEU A 258 5.13 -0.34 -23.91
CA LEU A 258 4.94 0.59 -25.01
C LEU A 258 6.24 1.29 -25.40
N THR A 259 7.11 1.58 -24.45
CA THR A 259 8.43 2.13 -24.76
C THR A 259 9.27 1.15 -25.53
N MET A 260 9.36 -0.10 -25.09
CA MET A 260 10.11 -1.12 -25.82
C MET A 260 9.52 -1.33 -27.22
N PHE A 261 8.19 -1.29 -27.33
CA PHE A 261 7.49 -1.45 -28.60
C PHE A 261 7.79 -0.28 -29.57
N VAL A 262 7.74 0.96 -29.07
CA VAL A 262 8.07 2.16 -29.87
C VAL A 262 9.54 2.13 -30.27
N LEU A 263 10.47 1.80 -29.37
CA LEU A 263 11.88 1.64 -29.70
C LEU A 263 12.09 0.55 -30.75
N ALA A 264 11.42 -0.59 -30.64
CA ALA A 264 11.51 -1.66 -31.64
C ALA A 264 11.02 -1.20 -33.02
N ILE A 265 9.93 -0.44 -33.09
CA ILE A 265 9.44 0.15 -34.33
C ILE A 265 10.45 1.16 -34.89
N LEU A 266 10.97 2.06 -34.07
CA LEU A 266 11.97 3.03 -34.51
C LEU A 266 13.23 2.34 -35.05
N ILE A 267 13.70 1.28 -34.37
CA ILE A 267 14.84 0.49 -34.82
C ILE A 267 14.57 -0.22 -36.16
N SER A 268 13.33 -0.72 -36.37
CA SER A 268 12.99 -1.49 -37.55
C SER A 268 12.72 -0.64 -38.77
N PHE A 269 12.16 0.56 -38.60
CA PHE A 269 11.62 1.38 -39.73
C PHE A 269 12.30 2.74 -39.89
N SER A 270 13.22 3.16 -39.01
CA SER A 270 13.86 4.48 -39.13
C SER A 270 15.40 4.39 -39.14
N ASN A 271 16.02 5.33 -39.86
CA ASN A 271 17.47 5.53 -39.84
C ASN A 271 17.97 6.27 -38.56
N VAL A 272 17.07 6.67 -37.66
CA VAL A 272 17.39 7.39 -36.43
C VAL A 272 18.28 6.58 -35.49
N VAL A 273 18.28 5.26 -35.61
CA VAL A 273 19.16 4.36 -34.82
C VAL A 273 20.63 4.66 -35.00
N LYS A 274 21.07 5.20 -36.12
CA LYS A 274 22.48 5.52 -36.38
C LYS A 274 23.00 6.68 -35.53
N THR A 275 22.10 7.46 -34.93
CA THR A 275 22.44 8.61 -34.06
C THR A 275 22.20 8.33 -32.57
N LEU A 276 21.54 7.20 -32.23
CA LEU A 276 21.27 6.83 -30.84
C LEU A 276 22.47 6.10 -30.21
N THR A 277 22.97 6.66 -29.13
CA THR A 277 24.03 6.04 -28.33
C THR A 277 23.47 4.96 -27.40
N ILE A 278 24.28 3.99 -26.99
CA ILE A 278 23.87 2.88 -26.11
C ILE A 278 23.42 3.43 -24.75
N ASP A 279 24.10 4.44 -24.23
CA ASP A 279 23.76 5.09 -22.98
C ASP A 279 22.41 5.81 -23.05
N PHE A 280 22.10 6.51 -24.16
CA PHE A 280 20.78 7.12 -24.38
C PHE A 280 19.66 6.07 -24.33
N ILE A 281 19.83 4.95 -25.02
CA ILE A 281 18.86 3.84 -25.01
C ILE A 281 18.72 3.29 -23.57
N GLY A 282 19.82 3.03 -22.89
CA GLY A 282 19.85 2.50 -21.52
C GLY A 282 19.13 3.42 -20.52
N VAL A 283 19.43 4.72 -20.54
CA VAL A 283 18.78 5.71 -19.64
C VAL A 283 17.33 5.90 -20.00
N THR A 284 16.98 5.89 -21.29
CA THR A 284 15.56 5.97 -21.74
C THR A 284 14.76 4.79 -21.20
N LEU A 285 15.27 3.57 -21.29
CA LEU A 285 14.61 2.39 -20.71
C LEU A 285 14.39 2.53 -19.19
N ARG A 286 15.40 3.06 -18.47
CA ARG A 286 15.27 3.34 -17.03
C ARG A 286 14.20 4.39 -16.74
N LEU A 287 14.17 5.48 -17.49
CA LEU A 287 13.14 6.51 -17.37
C LEU A 287 11.73 5.89 -17.45
N PHE A 288 11.49 5.08 -18.47
CA PHE A 288 10.15 4.50 -18.66
C PHE A 288 9.81 3.41 -17.63
N GLN A 289 10.79 2.67 -17.14
CA GLN A 289 10.60 1.79 -15.97
C GLN A 289 10.11 2.59 -14.76
N GLN A 290 10.70 3.77 -14.51
CA GLN A 290 10.27 4.63 -13.40
C GLN A 290 8.90 5.27 -13.64
N LEU A 291 8.55 5.59 -14.87
CA LEU A 291 7.17 6.04 -15.21
C LEU A 291 6.15 4.93 -14.95
N GLY A 292 6.49 3.67 -15.27
CA GLY A 292 5.70 2.50 -14.91
C GLY A 292 5.56 2.35 -13.39
N ALA A 293 6.65 2.53 -12.65
CA ALA A 293 6.66 2.50 -11.19
C ALA A 293 5.80 3.62 -10.58
N ILE A 294 5.83 4.84 -11.14
CA ILE A 294 4.93 5.94 -10.74
C ILE A 294 3.47 5.54 -10.96
N SER A 295 3.14 5.00 -12.12
CA SER A 295 1.77 4.57 -12.43
C SER A 295 1.27 3.49 -11.46
N ALA A 296 2.10 2.48 -11.19
CA ALA A 296 1.81 1.44 -10.21
C ALA A 296 1.66 2.01 -8.80
N ALA A 297 2.55 2.92 -8.39
CA ALA A 297 2.50 3.56 -7.08
C ALA A 297 1.22 4.41 -6.91
N ILE A 298 0.81 5.18 -7.92
CA ILE A 298 -0.45 5.92 -7.92
C ILE A 298 -1.64 4.97 -7.77
N ASN A 299 -1.67 3.88 -8.53
CA ASN A 299 -2.74 2.89 -8.43
C ASN A 299 -2.82 2.30 -7.01
N ASN A 300 -1.68 1.90 -6.45
CA ASN A 300 -1.60 1.31 -5.12
C ASN A 300 -1.95 2.32 -4.01
N LEU A 301 -1.53 3.60 -4.14
CA LEU A 301 -1.92 4.66 -3.22
C LEU A 301 -3.44 4.91 -3.24
N LEU A 302 -4.05 4.93 -4.43
CA LEU A 302 -5.49 5.11 -4.59
C LEU A 302 -6.27 3.89 -4.04
N ASN A 303 -5.75 2.69 -4.20
CA ASN A 303 -6.33 1.48 -3.63
C ASN A 303 -6.20 1.49 -2.09
N SER A 304 -5.02 1.84 -1.56
CA SER A 304 -4.82 1.98 -0.12
C SER A 304 -5.70 3.08 0.50
N GLN A 305 -6.08 4.11 -0.26
CA GLN A 305 -6.99 5.16 0.20
C GLN A 305 -8.37 4.61 0.60
N ILE A 306 -8.84 3.52 -0.02
CA ILE A 306 -10.10 2.86 0.34
C ILE A 306 -10.01 2.39 1.80
N HIS A 307 -8.95 1.67 2.12
CA HIS A 307 -8.72 1.13 3.47
C HIS A 307 -8.45 2.25 4.50
N ILE A 308 -7.73 3.30 4.10
CA ILE A 308 -7.51 4.49 4.93
C ILE A 308 -8.83 5.20 5.27
N LYS A 309 -9.73 5.31 4.30
CA LYS A 309 -11.05 5.91 4.52
C LYS A 309 -11.83 5.12 5.57
N HIS A 310 -11.90 3.80 5.43
CA HIS A 310 -12.59 2.94 6.40
C HIS A 310 -11.94 3.02 7.79
N PHE A 311 -10.61 3.03 7.87
CA PHE A 311 -9.90 3.26 9.13
C PHE A 311 -10.29 4.59 9.78
N ASN A 312 -10.32 5.67 9.02
CA ASN A 312 -10.70 6.99 9.51
C ASN A 312 -12.17 7.06 9.94
N ASP A 313 -13.06 6.36 9.24
CA ASP A 313 -14.49 6.32 9.59
C ASP A 313 -14.67 5.60 10.94
N ILE A 314 -13.93 4.51 11.18
CA ILE A 314 -13.91 3.81 12.47
C ILE A 314 -13.43 4.72 13.60
N ASP A 315 -12.28 5.37 13.41
CA ASP A 315 -11.65 6.21 14.45
C ASP A 315 -12.46 7.50 14.73
N ARG A 316 -13.15 8.08 13.73
CA ARG A 316 -14.02 9.26 13.91
C ARG A 316 -15.32 8.94 14.65
N ASN A 317 -15.85 7.76 14.43
CA ASN A 317 -17.03 7.28 15.14
C ASN A 317 -16.69 6.82 16.56
N ARG A 318 -15.44 7.04 16.99
CA ARG A 318 -14.99 6.80 18.34
C ARG A 318 -15.78 7.67 19.30
N VAL A 319 -16.75 7.08 19.98
CA VAL A 319 -17.34 7.67 21.17
C VAL A 319 -16.23 7.61 22.22
N ILE A 320 -15.72 8.76 22.60
CA ILE A 320 -14.89 8.86 23.80
C ILE A 320 -15.89 8.76 24.93
N ASP A 321 -16.19 7.56 25.39
CA ASP A 321 -16.79 7.41 26.68
C ASP A 321 -15.82 8.09 27.65
N ASN A 322 -16.26 9.22 28.21
CA ASN A 322 -15.64 9.74 29.38
C ASN A 322 -15.56 8.53 30.32
N LYS A 323 -14.35 8.15 30.69
CA LYS A 323 -14.15 7.16 31.75
C LYS A 323 -15.02 7.62 32.91
N GLU A 324 -16.22 7.12 33.00
CA GLU A 324 -16.92 7.09 34.26
C GLU A 324 -15.94 6.35 35.15
N ASN A 325 -15.44 7.06 36.13
CA ASN A 325 -14.65 6.44 37.19
C ASN A 325 -15.57 5.38 37.76
N TYR A 326 -15.33 4.12 37.38
CA TYR A 326 -15.91 3.01 38.13
C TYR A 326 -15.31 3.14 39.52
N GLU A 327 -16.02 3.81 40.42
CA GLU A 327 -15.74 3.70 41.84
C GLU A 327 -15.86 2.21 42.14
N ILE A 328 -14.74 1.60 42.49
CA ILE A 328 -14.74 0.26 43.09
C ILE A 328 -15.51 0.46 44.37
N LEU A 329 -16.78 0.13 44.38
CA LEU A 329 -17.60 0.11 45.58
C LEU A 329 -16.95 -0.93 46.51
N GLU A 330 -16.23 -0.45 47.52
CA GLU A 330 -15.75 -1.31 48.61
C GLU A 330 -16.96 -2.03 49.21
N SER A 331 -16.91 -3.34 49.20
CA SER A 331 -18.00 -4.26 49.42
C SER A 331 -18.44 -4.32 50.91
N GLU A 332 -19.21 -3.33 51.36
CA GLU A 332 -20.07 -3.53 52.53
C GLU A 332 -21.54 -3.47 52.11
N LYS A 333 -22.14 -4.68 51.92
CA LYS A 333 -23.58 -4.89 51.72
C LYS A 333 -24.17 -4.30 50.42
N VAL A 334 -23.66 -4.68 49.31
CA VAL A 334 -24.32 -4.43 48.02
C VAL A 334 -25.32 -5.56 47.76
N ASP A 335 -26.58 -5.23 47.52
CA ASP A 335 -27.55 -6.13 46.90
C ASP A 335 -27.07 -6.41 45.48
N PHE A 336 -26.51 -7.59 45.24
CA PHE A 336 -25.90 -7.98 43.96
C PHE A 336 -26.96 -8.29 42.88
N SER A 337 -28.18 -7.81 43.00
CA SER A 337 -29.14 -7.87 41.87
C SER A 337 -28.69 -6.98 40.73
N VAL A 338 -28.63 -7.54 39.51
CA VAL A 338 -28.30 -6.76 38.31
C VAL A 338 -29.59 -6.25 37.67
N ASN A 339 -29.75 -4.95 37.65
CA ASN A 339 -30.89 -4.29 37.00
C ASN A 339 -30.46 -3.72 35.67
N PHE A 340 -31.17 -4.10 34.64
CA PHE A 340 -31.05 -3.54 33.30
C PHE A 340 -32.22 -2.61 33.07
N GLU A 341 -31.97 -1.32 32.87
CA GLU A 341 -33.01 -0.31 32.69
C GLU A 341 -32.82 0.37 31.33
N ASN A 342 -33.84 0.21 30.48
CA ASN A 342 -33.94 0.88 29.19
C ASN A 342 -32.65 0.73 28.30
N ILE A 343 -32.09 -0.48 28.26
CA ILE A 343 -30.85 -0.75 27.55
C ILE A 343 -31.13 -0.97 26.06
N THR A 344 -30.39 -0.23 25.23
CA THR A 344 -30.33 -0.44 23.79
C THR A 344 -28.91 -0.85 23.43
N PHE A 345 -28.73 -2.01 22.79
CA PHE A 345 -27.44 -2.49 22.36
C PHE A 345 -27.42 -2.78 20.86
N LYS A 346 -26.37 -2.30 20.22
CA LYS A 346 -26.13 -2.45 18.79
C LYS A 346 -24.63 -2.69 18.54
N TYR A 347 -24.29 -3.65 17.71
CA TYR A 347 -22.90 -3.79 17.23
C TYR A 347 -22.53 -2.61 16.33
N PHE A 348 -21.23 -2.29 16.28
CA PHE A 348 -20.69 -1.12 15.58
C PHE A 348 -21.10 -1.05 14.09
N ASN A 349 -21.11 -2.18 13.38
CA ASN A 349 -21.48 -2.27 11.96
C ASN A 349 -22.94 -2.72 11.71
N SER A 350 -23.74 -2.95 12.74
CA SER A 350 -25.14 -3.33 12.55
C SER A 350 -25.99 -2.11 12.24
N GLU A 351 -26.91 -2.21 11.30
CA GLU A 351 -27.93 -1.17 11.04
C GLU A 351 -29.04 -1.21 12.08
N THR A 352 -29.35 -2.40 12.61
CA THR A 352 -30.42 -2.61 13.58
C THR A 352 -29.87 -2.93 14.97
N PRO A 353 -30.48 -2.42 16.05
CA PRO A 353 -30.13 -2.82 17.41
C PRO A 353 -30.51 -4.29 17.66
N ILE A 354 -29.72 -4.99 18.48
CA ILE A 354 -30.03 -6.35 18.96
C ILE A 354 -31.03 -6.28 20.08
N PHE A 355 -30.86 -5.34 20.98
CA PHE A 355 -31.80 -5.02 22.04
C PHE A 355 -32.20 -3.57 21.95
N GLU A 356 -33.49 -3.29 22.12
CA GLU A 356 -34.01 -1.94 22.13
C GLU A 356 -34.93 -1.76 23.35
N ASN A 357 -34.61 -0.77 24.18
CA ASN A 357 -35.37 -0.42 25.37
C ASN A 357 -35.60 -1.60 26.34
N LEU A 358 -34.60 -2.49 26.45
CA LEU A 358 -34.67 -3.69 27.28
C LEU A 358 -34.56 -3.34 28.76
N THR A 359 -35.58 -3.74 29.55
CA THR A 359 -35.58 -3.55 31.00
C THR A 359 -35.89 -4.88 31.67
N PHE A 360 -34.97 -5.38 32.48
CA PHE A 360 -35.19 -6.58 33.29
C PHE A 360 -34.24 -6.61 34.50
N LYS A 361 -34.54 -7.44 35.48
CA LYS A 361 -33.80 -7.60 36.71
C LYS A 361 -33.36 -9.04 36.88
N ILE A 362 -32.09 -9.26 37.18
CA ILE A 362 -31.55 -10.54 37.58
C ILE A 362 -31.45 -10.57 39.09
N PRO A 363 -32.29 -11.36 39.79
CA PRO A 363 -32.27 -11.43 41.24
C PRO A 363 -31.02 -12.15 41.76
N LEU A 364 -30.66 -11.83 43.01
CA LEU A 364 -29.56 -12.48 43.69
C LEU A 364 -29.91 -13.94 44.03
N ASN A 365 -28.94 -14.84 43.90
CA ASN A 365 -29.04 -16.28 44.27
C ASN A 365 -30.09 -17.08 43.48
N GLU A 366 -30.56 -16.59 42.32
CA GLU A 366 -31.43 -17.32 41.43
C GLU A 366 -30.76 -17.64 40.08
N HIS A 367 -31.11 -18.77 39.50
CA HIS A 367 -30.67 -19.10 38.14
C HIS A 367 -31.63 -18.47 37.15
N THR A 368 -31.16 -17.48 36.39
CA THR A 368 -31.93 -16.83 35.33
C THR A 368 -31.57 -17.40 33.99
N LEU A 369 -32.53 -17.98 33.25
CA LEU A 369 -32.36 -18.41 31.88
C LEU A 369 -32.83 -17.26 30.94
N ILE A 370 -31.92 -16.83 30.08
CA ILE A 370 -32.23 -15.88 28.99
C ILE A 370 -32.41 -16.73 27.72
N THR A 371 -33.60 -16.73 27.14
CA THR A 371 -33.95 -17.47 25.91
C THR A 371 -34.17 -16.52 24.74
#